data_8f295af426bfdd15e091bc025343776d
#
_entry.id   8f295af426bfdd15e091bc025343776d
#
_cell.length_a   1.000
_cell.length_b   1.000
_cell.length_c   1.000
_cell.angle_alpha   90.00
_cell.angle_beta   90.00
_cell.angle_gamma   90.00
#
_symmetry.space_group_name_H-M   'P 1'
#
loop_
_entity.id
_entity.type
_entity.pdbx_description
1 polymer ?
#
loop_
_entity_poly.entity_id
_entity_poly.type
_entity_poly.pdbx_seq_one_letter_code
_entity_poly.pdbx_strand_id
1 'polypeptide(L)'
;EALLYESLEQGRVKCNICTWRCQINPGKAGACGMYLNQAGRLYSLNYALPSSIAADPVEKKPLNHFYPGSKVFSMGSWGCNFSCRDCQNWQISTEVGCGIPGSVQKVPPEDAVRMAVNIGAEGIAWTYNEPTVWFEYTLDTARLAKEKGLYAVYVTNGFITPEALDLIGPYLDAWRVDVKGFSDGFYQKWCGIKNWQSILLSAERALKHWGMHVEIITNIVPGMNDDDAQLKGIACWIKEKLGELTPWHVTRFHPCDQMSGITPTPLETLERAVRIGSEAGLRFIYIGNVAGSDHENTYCYNCGRWIVSRQGYCTEIGKLIDGHCGYCGVNLNIRTKKGSV
;
A
#
# COMPACT_ATOMS: atom_id res chain seq x y z
N GLU A 1 -12.83 11.77 -18.01
CA GLU A 1 -14.03 11.62 -17.17
C GLU A 1 -13.81 10.42 -16.24
N ALA A 2 -14.28 10.52 -15.00
CA ALA A 2 -14.20 9.43 -14.03
C ALA A 2 -15.13 8.26 -14.41
N LEU A 3 -14.73 7.03 -14.02
CA LEU A 3 -15.50 5.82 -14.35
C LEU A 3 -16.61 5.53 -13.34
N LEU A 4 -16.41 5.90 -12.07
CA LEU A 4 -17.28 5.51 -10.96
C LEU A 4 -17.88 6.73 -10.27
N TYR A 5 -19.02 7.21 -10.79
CA TYR A 5 -19.81 8.24 -10.13
C TYR A 5 -21.28 8.13 -10.51
N GLU A 6 -22.14 8.77 -9.74
CA GLU A 6 -23.57 8.93 -9.96
C GLU A 6 -23.91 10.41 -10.10
N SER A 7 -24.77 10.75 -11.06
CA SER A 7 -25.35 12.09 -11.16
C SER A 7 -26.45 12.25 -10.12
N LEU A 8 -26.46 13.40 -9.44
CA LEU A 8 -27.45 13.77 -8.44
C LEU A 8 -28.20 15.03 -8.92
N GLU A 9 -29.26 15.37 -8.19
CA GLU A 9 -30.02 16.61 -8.45
C GLU A 9 -29.14 17.86 -8.36
N GLN A 10 -29.55 18.92 -9.03
CA GLN A 10 -28.89 20.23 -9.05
C GLN A 10 -27.44 20.18 -9.59
N GLY A 11 -27.15 19.27 -10.50
CA GLY A 11 -25.83 19.12 -11.10
C GLY A 11 -24.73 18.62 -10.14
N ARG A 12 -25.11 18.14 -8.96
CA ARG A 12 -24.18 17.45 -8.05
C ARG A 12 -23.82 16.07 -8.61
N VAL A 13 -22.70 15.55 -8.15
CA VAL A 13 -22.27 14.18 -8.42
C VAL A 13 -21.86 13.47 -7.13
N LYS A 14 -22.02 12.16 -7.09
CA LYS A 14 -21.49 11.30 -6.02
C LYS A 14 -20.35 10.46 -6.56
N CYS A 15 -19.14 10.69 -6.07
CA CYS A 15 -17.96 9.91 -6.40
C CYS A 15 -18.03 8.55 -5.68
N ASN A 16 -17.84 7.45 -6.40
CA ASN A 16 -17.89 6.09 -5.87
C ASN A 16 -16.54 5.36 -5.92
N ILE A 17 -15.41 6.08 -5.99
CA ILE A 17 -14.07 5.49 -6.10
C ILE A 17 -13.54 5.08 -4.73
N CYS A 18 -13.65 5.95 -3.72
CA CYS A 18 -13.20 5.64 -2.36
C CYS A 18 -14.36 5.71 -1.34
N THR A 19 -14.13 5.19 -0.16
CA THR A 19 -15.15 5.04 0.90
C THR A 19 -15.73 6.38 1.40
N TRP A 20 -15.09 7.51 1.09
CA TRP A 20 -15.70 8.83 1.34
C TRP A 20 -17.04 9.02 0.63
N ARG A 21 -17.20 8.46 -0.57
CA ARG A 21 -18.41 8.62 -1.40
C ARG A 21 -18.87 10.09 -1.45
N CYS A 22 -17.92 10.98 -1.75
CA CYS A 22 -18.11 12.42 -1.74
C CYS A 22 -19.28 12.85 -2.59
N GLN A 23 -20.22 13.63 -2.04
CA GLN A 23 -21.21 14.38 -2.82
C GLN A 23 -20.59 15.74 -3.16
N ILE A 24 -20.38 15.99 -4.44
CA ILE A 24 -19.56 17.10 -4.93
C ILE A 24 -20.46 18.07 -5.72
N ASN A 25 -20.51 19.33 -5.28
CA ASN A 25 -21.23 20.40 -5.96
C ASN A 25 -20.54 20.77 -7.29
N PRO A 26 -21.27 21.36 -8.26
CA PRO A 26 -20.64 21.89 -9.48
C PRO A 26 -19.50 22.87 -9.17
N GLY A 27 -18.36 22.70 -9.87
CA GLY A 27 -17.16 23.51 -9.70
C GLY A 27 -16.35 23.19 -8.44
N LYS A 28 -16.70 22.15 -7.68
CA LYS A 28 -15.96 21.73 -6.47
C LYS A 28 -15.28 20.38 -6.67
N ALA A 29 -14.23 20.14 -5.87
CA ALA A 29 -13.53 18.86 -5.81
C ALA A 29 -13.96 18.03 -4.59
N GLY A 30 -13.74 16.72 -4.65
CA GLY A 30 -13.91 15.80 -3.53
C GLY A 30 -12.81 15.96 -2.47
N ALA A 31 -12.90 15.20 -1.37
CA ALA A 31 -11.98 15.28 -0.23
C ALA A 31 -10.50 15.06 -0.59
N CYS A 32 -10.21 14.27 -1.63
CA CYS A 32 -8.85 14.03 -2.11
C CYS A 32 -8.27 15.16 -2.97
N GLY A 33 -9.07 16.15 -3.37
CA GLY A 33 -8.68 17.23 -4.28
C GLY A 33 -8.53 16.84 -5.75
N MET A 34 -8.60 15.54 -6.10
CA MET A 34 -8.25 15.03 -7.44
C MET A 34 -9.45 14.71 -8.34
N TYR A 35 -10.65 14.72 -7.81
CA TYR A 35 -11.89 14.54 -8.58
C TYR A 35 -12.76 15.78 -8.53
N LEU A 36 -12.96 16.42 -9.68
CA LEU A 36 -13.66 17.70 -9.85
C LEU A 36 -15.01 17.48 -10.56
N ASN A 37 -16.08 18.02 -10.00
CA ASN A 37 -17.36 18.10 -10.69
C ASN A 37 -17.37 19.29 -11.67
N GLN A 38 -17.37 19.01 -12.96
CA GLN A 38 -17.53 20.01 -14.01
C GLN A 38 -18.91 19.86 -14.63
N ALA A 39 -19.83 20.77 -14.27
CA ALA A 39 -21.17 20.83 -14.82
C ALA A 39 -21.96 19.50 -14.77
N GLY A 40 -21.89 18.76 -13.68
CA GLY A 40 -22.60 17.51 -13.47
C GLY A 40 -21.87 16.26 -13.95
N ARG A 41 -20.61 16.40 -14.36
CA ARG A 41 -19.70 15.28 -14.70
C ARG A 41 -18.48 15.29 -13.81
N LEU A 42 -18.01 14.12 -13.43
CA LEU A 42 -16.83 13.97 -12.58
C LEU A 42 -15.57 13.73 -13.44
N TYR A 43 -14.51 14.49 -13.18
CA TYR A 43 -13.24 14.39 -13.89
C TYR A 43 -12.08 14.17 -12.94
N SER A 44 -11.16 13.28 -13.30
CA SER A 44 -9.84 13.14 -12.67
C SER A 44 -8.93 14.28 -13.14
N LEU A 45 -8.31 14.98 -12.19
CA LEU A 45 -7.40 16.10 -12.46
C LEU A 45 -5.95 15.65 -12.67
N ASN A 46 -5.59 14.48 -12.16
CA ASN A 46 -4.22 13.96 -12.12
C ASN A 46 -3.94 12.87 -13.18
N TYR A 47 -4.87 12.58 -14.08
CA TYR A 47 -4.67 11.55 -15.11
C TYR A 47 -3.39 11.80 -15.92
N ALA A 48 -2.50 10.80 -15.97
CA ALA A 48 -1.19 10.84 -16.62
C ALA A 48 -0.21 11.91 -16.08
N LEU A 49 -0.43 12.42 -14.86
CA LEU A 49 0.42 13.41 -14.23
C LEU A 49 1.10 12.81 -12.97
N PRO A 50 2.20 12.07 -13.12
CA PRO A 50 2.93 11.54 -11.98
C PRO A 50 3.59 12.66 -11.15
N SER A 51 3.60 12.50 -9.83
CA SER A 51 4.41 13.35 -8.93
C SER A 51 5.85 12.84 -8.81
N SER A 52 6.02 11.53 -8.96
CA SER A 52 7.28 10.84 -8.73
C SER A 52 7.38 9.58 -9.59
N ILE A 53 8.58 9.33 -10.12
CA ILE A 53 8.90 8.10 -10.85
C ILE A 53 10.27 7.62 -10.37
N ALA A 54 10.41 6.34 -10.05
CA ALA A 54 11.67 5.72 -9.66
C ALA A 54 11.73 4.23 -10.04
N ALA A 55 12.96 3.72 -10.15
CA ALA A 55 13.24 2.29 -10.18
C ALA A 55 13.66 1.87 -8.76
N ASP A 56 12.88 1.03 -8.13
CA ASP A 56 13.10 0.62 -6.74
C ASP A 56 13.20 -0.91 -6.62
N PRO A 57 13.90 -1.45 -5.62
CA PRO A 57 13.67 -2.83 -5.19
C PRO A 57 12.28 -2.99 -4.58
N VAL A 58 11.67 -4.16 -4.73
CA VAL A 58 10.30 -4.43 -4.22
C VAL A 58 10.23 -4.32 -2.70
N GLU A 59 11.32 -4.63 -2.01
CA GLU A 59 11.46 -4.48 -0.55
C GLU A 59 11.26 -3.06 -0.05
N LYS A 60 11.53 -2.04 -0.87
CA LYS A 60 11.24 -0.63 -0.55
C LYS A 60 9.74 -0.34 -0.49
N LYS A 61 8.90 -1.29 -0.94
CA LYS A 61 7.43 -1.22 -0.83
C LYS A 61 6.89 -1.94 0.40
N PRO A 62 7.69 -2.27 1.40
CA PRO A 62 7.64 -3.42 2.31
C PRO A 62 6.80 -4.58 1.76
N LEU A 63 7.37 -5.25 0.75
CA LEU A 63 6.86 -6.49 0.17
C LEU A 63 7.96 -7.53 0.26
N ASN A 64 7.99 -8.29 1.36
CA ASN A 64 9.04 -9.26 1.66
C ASN A 64 8.75 -10.65 1.12
N HIS A 65 7.48 -10.97 0.88
CA HIS A 65 7.02 -12.26 0.37
C HIS A 65 6.52 -12.21 -1.07
N PHE A 66 6.72 -11.08 -1.75
CA PHE A 66 6.28 -10.91 -3.14
C PHE A 66 7.46 -10.61 -4.03
N TYR A 67 7.88 -11.59 -4.83
CA TYR A 67 9.01 -11.51 -5.77
C TYR A 67 10.28 -10.91 -5.14
N PRO A 68 10.82 -11.48 -4.04
CA PRO A 68 11.98 -10.93 -3.35
C PRO A 68 13.13 -10.64 -4.30
N GLY A 69 13.78 -9.47 -4.12
CA GLY A 69 14.91 -9.02 -4.95
C GLY A 69 14.52 -8.47 -6.33
N SER A 70 13.23 -8.44 -6.69
CA SER A 70 12.80 -7.91 -7.98
C SER A 70 12.85 -6.39 -8.04
N LYS A 71 13.07 -5.87 -9.26
CA LYS A 71 13.03 -4.43 -9.54
C LYS A 71 11.60 -4.04 -9.94
N VAL A 72 11.07 -2.98 -9.33
CA VAL A 72 9.74 -2.45 -9.61
C VAL A 72 9.83 -1.00 -10.11
N PHE A 73 9.04 -0.66 -11.14
CA PHE A 73 8.84 0.70 -11.60
C PHE A 73 7.79 1.38 -10.72
N SER A 74 8.23 2.33 -9.92
CA SER A 74 7.43 3.01 -8.88
C SER A 74 6.91 4.33 -9.38
N MET A 75 5.61 4.57 -9.19
CA MET A 75 4.96 5.82 -9.57
C MET A 75 4.13 6.37 -8.43
N GLY A 76 4.24 7.68 -8.20
CA GLY A 76 3.37 8.45 -7.32
C GLY A 76 2.49 9.42 -8.09
N SER A 77 1.40 9.83 -7.48
CA SER A 77 0.45 10.79 -8.01
C SER A 77 0.35 12.02 -7.10
N TRP A 78 -0.71 12.76 -7.22
CA TRP A 78 -1.06 13.94 -6.44
C TRP A 78 -2.35 13.69 -5.66
N GLY A 79 -2.42 14.27 -4.45
CA GLY A 79 -3.58 14.12 -3.58
C GLY A 79 -3.60 12.81 -2.79
N CYS A 80 -4.45 12.77 -1.78
CA CYS A 80 -4.74 11.59 -0.97
C CYS A 80 -6.15 11.70 -0.39
N ASN A 81 -6.80 10.58 -0.15
CA ASN A 81 -8.09 10.54 0.53
C ASN A 81 -7.97 10.54 2.06
N PHE A 82 -6.74 10.60 2.61
CA PHE A 82 -6.43 10.80 4.02
C PHE A 82 -5.70 12.12 4.24
N SER A 83 -5.72 12.61 5.50
CA SER A 83 -4.94 13.75 5.98
C SER A 83 -4.07 13.35 7.18
N CYS A 84 -3.26 12.29 7.00
CA CYS A 84 -2.41 11.76 8.06
C CYS A 84 -1.40 12.81 8.55
N ARG A 85 -1.32 12.98 9.87
CA ARG A 85 -0.40 13.95 10.49
C ARG A 85 1.07 13.58 10.37
N ASP A 86 1.36 12.26 10.20
CA ASP A 86 2.70 11.69 10.04
C ASP A 86 3.08 11.45 8.58
N CYS A 87 2.38 12.07 7.63
CA CYS A 87 2.64 11.82 6.21
C CYS A 87 4.00 12.38 5.80
N GLN A 88 4.95 11.49 5.50
CA GLN A 88 6.28 11.89 5.00
C GLN A 88 6.23 12.45 3.57
N ASN A 89 5.17 12.14 2.84
CA ASN A 89 4.94 12.63 1.47
C ASN A 89 3.84 13.71 1.42
N TRP A 90 3.72 14.52 2.48
CA TRP A 90 2.67 15.51 2.63
C TRP A 90 2.62 16.53 1.48
N GLN A 91 3.76 16.88 0.88
CA GLN A 91 3.84 17.83 -0.24
C GLN A 91 3.04 17.37 -1.46
N ILE A 92 3.03 16.05 -1.75
CA ILE A 92 2.27 15.47 -2.87
C ILE A 92 0.89 14.97 -2.45
N SER A 93 0.64 14.79 -1.15
CA SER A 93 -0.59 14.20 -0.61
C SER A 93 -1.61 15.24 -0.15
N THR A 94 -1.22 16.22 0.66
CA THR A 94 -2.15 17.14 1.33
C THR A 94 -1.98 18.60 0.92
N GLU A 95 -0.78 19.04 0.49
CA GLU A 95 -0.55 20.42 0.05
C GLU A 95 -1.02 20.72 -1.39
N VAL A 96 -1.63 19.77 -2.06
CA VAL A 96 -2.11 19.92 -3.44
C VAL A 96 -3.27 20.92 -3.58
N GLY A 97 -3.71 21.55 -2.46
CA GLY A 97 -4.74 22.59 -2.47
C GLY A 97 -4.48 23.80 -3.37
N CYS A 98 -3.20 23.99 -3.83
CA CYS A 98 -2.81 24.99 -4.83
C CYS A 98 -2.86 24.44 -6.27
N GLY A 99 -3.29 23.21 -6.47
CA GLY A 99 -3.33 22.54 -7.78
C GLY A 99 -2.03 21.81 -8.13
N ILE A 100 -2.11 20.94 -9.14
CA ILE A 100 -0.95 20.22 -9.69
C ILE A 100 -0.04 21.23 -10.38
N PRO A 101 1.30 21.23 -10.13
CA PRO A 101 2.21 22.16 -10.79
C PRO A 101 2.13 22.04 -12.31
N GLY A 102 2.02 23.16 -13.02
CA GLY A 102 1.90 23.19 -14.47
C GLY A 102 3.13 22.67 -15.24
N SER A 103 4.27 22.50 -14.54
CA SER A 103 5.51 21.93 -15.09
C SER A 103 5.55 20.40 -15.10
N VAL A 104 4.53 19.72 -14.55
CA VAL A 104 4.48 18.25 -14.50
C VAL A 104 4.36 17.68 -15.92
N GLN A 105 5.32 16.85 -16.29
CA GLN A 105 5.30 16.18 -17.58
C GLN A 105 4.24 15.07 -17.59
N LYS A 106 3.43 15.03 -18.65
CA LYS A 106 2.49 13.93 -18.86
C LYS A 106 3.23 12.63 -19.21
N VAL A 107 2.81 11.56 -18.57
CA VAL A 107 3.28 10.20 -18.86
C VAL A 107 2.06 9.32 -19.12
N PRO A 108 1.63 9.16 -20.37
CA PRO A 108 0.53 8.26 -20.74
C PRO A 108 0.78 6.81 -20.26
N PRO A 109 -0.27 6.00 -20.07
CA PRO A 109 -0.14 4.61 -19.61
C PRO A 109 0.84 3.77 -20.45
N GLU A 110 0.82 3.91 -21.77
CA GLU A 110 1.70 3.21 -22.71
C GLU A 110 3.17 3.58 -22.49
N ASP A 111 3.43 4.86 -22.21
CA ASP A 111 4.78 5.36 -21.95
C ASP A 111 5.29 4.85 -20.59
N ALA A 112 4.45 4.82 -19.57
CA ALA A 112 4.80 4.27 -18.26
C ALA A 112 5.20 2.79 -18.36
N VAL A 113 4.41 1.98 -19.07
CA VAL A 113 4.70 0.57 -19.29
C VAL A 113 5.99 0.41 -20.12
N ARG A 114 6.16 1.20 -21.18
CA ARG A 114 7.40 1.20 -21.98
C ARG A 114 8.63 1.55 -21.14
N MET A 115 8.53 2.56 -20.27
CA MET A 115 9.62 2.95 -19.36
C MET A 115 9.94 1.79 -18.39
N ALA A 116 8.94 1.14 -17.81
CA ALA A 116 9.14 -0.01 -16.93
C ALA A 116 9.88 -1.16 -17.64
N VAL A 117 9.47 -1.51 -18.85
CA VAL A 117 10.13 -2.54 -19.67
C VAL A 117 11.58 -2.14 -19.99
N ASN A 118 11.82 -0.90 -20.39
CA ASN A 118 13.15 -0.43 -20.82
C ASN A 118 14.18 -0.45 -19.68
N ILE A 119 13.77 -0.25 -18.44
CA ILE A 119 14.67 -0.34 -17.27
C ILE A 119 14.81 -1.78 -16.73
N GLY A 120 14.17 -2.76 -17.36
CA GLY A 120 14.15 -4.14 -16.90
C GLY A 120 13.41 -4.32 -15.57
N ALA A 121 12.36 -3.54 -15.31
CA ALA A 121 11.49 -3.77 -14.17
C ALA A 121 10.63 -5.02 -14.38
N GLU A 122 10.32 -5.71 -13.30
CA GLU A 122 9.49 -6.92 -13.31
C GLU A 122 8.03 -6.60 -13.06
N GLY A 123 7.75 -5.37 -12.58
CA GLY A 123 6.40 -4.90 -12.33
C GLY A 123 6.32 -3.38 -12.17
N ILE A 124 5.09 -2.92 -11.94
CA ILE A 124 4.74 -1.53 -11.65
C ILE A 124 4.11 -1.45 -10.26
N ALA A 125 4.53 -0.46 -9.46
CA ALA A 125 3.92 -0.16 -8.16
C ALA A 125 3.44 1.28 -8.12
N TRP A 126 2.16 1.48 -7.84
CA TRP A 126 1.63 2.79 -7.49
C TRP A 126 1.76 3.00 -5.98
N THR A 127 2.51 4.04 -5.60
CA THR A 127 3.06 4.22 -4.25
C THR A 127 3.29 5.72 -3.93
N TYR A 128 3.91 6.01 -2.81
CA TYR A 128 4.27 7.33 -2.26
C TYR A 128 3.08 8.10 -1.67
N ASN A 129 1.96 8.22 -2.39
CA ASN A 129 0.67 8.70 -1.91
C ASN A 129 -0.40 7.59 -2.05
N GLU A 130 -1.65 7.94 -2.30
CA GLU A 130 -2.73 6.96 -2.41
C GLU A 130 -3.09 6.67 -3.88
N PRO A 131 -2.88 5.45 -4.39
CA PRO A 131 -3.22 5.08 -5.77
C PRO A 131 -4.72 5.14 -6.08
N THR A 132 -5.60 4.95 -5.11
CA THR A 132 -7.06 5.02 -5.31
C THR A 132 -7.51 6.38 -5.86
N VAL A 133 -6.81 7.47 -5.51
CA VAL A 133 -7.17 8.81 -6.03
C VAL A 133 -6.64 9.07 -7.44
N TRP A 134 -5.98 8.08 -8.04
CA TRP A 134 -5.46 8.09 -9.41
C TRP A 134 -6.06 6.94 -10.24
N PHE A 135 -7.29 6.57 -9.92
CA PHE A 135 -7.92 5.30 -10.25
C PHE A 135 -7.91 4.97 -11.74
N GLU A 136 -8.37 5.86 -12.61
CA GLU A 136 -8.49 5.62 -14.06
C GLU A 136 -7.11 5.37 -14.69
N TYR A 137 -6.13 6.16 -14.29
CA TYR A 137 -4.76 5.99 -14.80
C TYR A 137 -4.12 4.68 -14.34
N THR A 138 -4.30 4.32 -13.07
CA THR A 138 -3.76 3.07 -12.55
C THR A 138 -4.43 1.85 -13.18
N LEU A 139 -5.73 1.94 -13.44
CA LEU A 139 -6.49 0.89 -14.14
C LEU A 139 -6.00 0.69 -15.59
N ASP A 140 -5.86 1.77 -16.35
CA ASP A 140 -5.39 1.70 -17.73
C ASP A 140 -3.95 1.19 -17.81
N THR A 141 -3.08 1.69 -16.91
CA THR A 141 -1.69 1.23 -16.86
C THR A 141 -1.58 -0.22 -16.41
N ALA A 142 -2.39 -0.68 -15.44
CA ALA A 142 -2.38 -2.07 -14.97
C ALA A 142 -2.81 -3.07 -16.07
N ARG A 143 -3.79 -2.71 -16.89
CA ARG A 143 -4.19 -3.51 -18.05
C ARG A 143 -3.02 -3.72 -19.02
N LEU A 144 -2.37 -2.62 -19.41
CA LEU A 144 -1.21 -2.67 -20.31
C LEU A 144 0.01 -3.37 -19.69
N ALA A 145 0.25 -3.18 -18.39
CA ALA A 145 1.32 -3.88 -17.67
C ALA A 145 1.12 -5.40 -17.71
N LYS A 146 -0.11 -5.87 -17.50
CA LYS A 146 -0.45 -7.28 -17.57
C LYS A 146 -0.22 -7.89 -18.95
N GLU A 147 -0.55 -7.16 -20.02
CA GLU A 147 -0.28 -7.58 -21.41
C GLU A 147 1.23 -7.75 -21.68
N LYS A 148 2.08 -7.03 -20.96
CA LYS A 148 3.54 -7.12 -21.04
C LYS A 148 4.16 -8.10 -20.04
N GLY A 149 3.35 -8.83 -19.28
CA GLY A 149 3.82 -9.78 -18.27
C GLY A 149 4.46 -9.11 -17.04
N LEU A 150 4.21 -7.82 -16.83
CA LEU A 150 4.63 -7.11 -15.63
C LEU A 150 3.61 -7.35 -14.51
N TYR A 151 4.09 -7.59 -13.28
CA TYR A 151 3.19 -7.61 -12.12
C TYR A 151 2.76 -6.18 -11.73
N ALA A 152 1.61 -6.05 -11.09
CA ALA A 152 1.02 -4.78 -10.69
C ALA A 152 0.72 -4.76 -9.19
N VAL A 153 1.17 -3.69 -8.51
CA VAL A 153 1.11 -3.57 -7.05
C VAL A 153 0.46 -2.27 -6.63
N TYR A 154 -0.52 -2.35 -5.73
CA TYR A 154 -0.99 -1.21 -4.95
C TYR A 154 -0.27 -1.15 -3.60
N VAL A 155 0.33 0.00 -3.33
CA VAL A 155 0.85 0.40 -2.02
C VAL A 155 -0.11 1.46 -1.51
N THR A 156 -1.07 1.06 -0.68
CA THR A 156 -2.32 1.81 -0.45
C THR A 156 -2.68 1.91 1.03
N ASN A 157 -3.48 2.90 1.37
CA ASN A 157 -4.16 2.96 2.67
C ASN A 157 -5.45 2.10 2.71
N GLY A 158 -5.82 1.48 1.60
CA GLY A 158 -6.95 0.54 1.52
C GLY A 158 -8.35 1.16 1.58
N PHE A 159 -8.49 2.49 1.60
CA PHE A 159 -9.79 3.18 1.71
C PHE A 159 -10.47 3.32 0.33
N ILE A 160 -10.59 2.22 -0.38
CA ILE A 160 -11.21 2.06 -1.69
C ILE A 160 -12.62 1.47 -1.54
N THR A 161 -13.52 1.73 -2.50
CA THR A 161 -14.82 1.06 -2.51
C THR A 161 -14.72 -0.36 -3.08
N PRO A 162 -15.64 -1.28 -2.72
CA PRO A 162 -15.69 -2.59 -3.35
C PRO A 162 -15.83 -2.50 -4.88
N GLU A 163 -16.63 -1.56 -5.39
CA GLU A 163 -16.87 -1.37 -6.82
C GLU A 163 -15.56 -0.99 -7.56
N ALA A 164 -14.77 -0.09 -6.98
CA ALA A 164 -13.50 0.29 -7.56
C ALA A 164 -12.48 -0.85 -7.47
N LEU A 165 -12.41 -1.54 -6.31
CA LEU A 165 -11.54 -2.70 -6.16
C LEU A 165 -11.88 -3.81 -7.14
N ASP A 166 -13.17 -4.03 -7.42
CA ASP A 166 -13.60 -5.06 -8.38
C ASP A 166 -13.25 -4.73 -9.83
N LEU A 167 -13.24 -3.45 -10.20
CA LEU A 167 -12.80 -3.05 -11.53
C LEU A 167 -11.29 -3.24 -11.76
N ILE A 168 -10.47 -2.92 -10.77
CA ILE A 168 -9.02 -3.01 -10.91
C ILE A 168 -8.46 -4.38 -10.49
N GLY A 169 -9.19 -5.10 -9.65
CA GLY A 169 -8.78 -6.38 -9.05
C GLY A 169 -8.24 -7.42 -10.04
N PRO A 170 -8.85 -7.63 -11.23
CA PRO A 170 -8.33 -8.56 -12.23
C PRO A 170 -6.91 -8.25 -12.72
N TYR A 171 -6.42 -7.05 -12.51
CA TYR A 171 -5.15 -6.54 -13.02
C TYR A 171 -4.09 -6.34 -11.95
N LEU A 172 -4.42 -6.52 -10.66
CA LEU A 172 -3.48 -6.40 -9.54
C LEU A 172 -3.00 -7.78 -9.05
N ASP A 173 -1.72 -7.89 -8.75
CA ASP A 173 -1.09 -9.10 -8.24
C ASP A 173 -0.79 -9.03 -6.74
N ALA A 174 -0.56 -7.82 -6.21
CA ALA A 174 -0.31 -7.61 -4.79
C ALA A 174 -1.00 -6.35 -4.24
N TRP A 175 -1.42 -6.47 -2.98
CA TRP A 175 -2.08 -5.46 -2.18
C TRP A 175 -1.29 -5.25 -0.90
N ARG A 176 -0.43 -4.24 -0.89
CA ARG A 176 0.31 -3.85 0.28
C ARG A 176 -0.46 -2.73 0.96
N VAL A 177 -1.03 -2.99 2.14
CA VAL A 177 -1.97 -2.06 2.77
C VAL A 177 -1.49 -1.57 4.13
N ASP A 178 -1.63 -0.26 4.36
CA ASP A 178 -1.37 0.36 5.65
C ASP A 178 -2.57 0.21 6.59
N VAL A 179 -2.48 -0.70 7.56
CA VAL A 179 -3.36 -0.71 8.72
C VAL A 179 -2.70 0.09 9.83
N LYS A 180 -3.02 1.38 9.85
CA LYS A 180 -2.28 2.38 10.65
C LYS A 180 -2.60 2.32 12.15
N GLY A 181 -3.73 1.75 12.53
CA GLY A 181 -4.20 1.61 13.90
C GLY A 181 -5.43 0.71 13.97
N PHE A 182 -6.00 0.55 15.16
CA PHE A 182 -7.16 -0.33 15.38
C PHE A 182 -8.20 0.32 16.31
N SER A 183 -8.44 1.63 16.13
CA SER A 183 -9.45 2.34 16.88
C SER A 183 -10.03 3.54 16.12
N ASP A 184 -11.31 3.85 16.36
CA ASP A 184 -11.98 5.03 15.79
C ASP A 184 -11.27 6.33 16.17
N GLY A 185 -10.81 6.43 17.43
CA GLY A 185 -10.12 7.61 17.93
C GLY A 185 -8.82 7.89 17.18
N PHE A 186 -8.04 6.85 16.88
CA PHE A 186 -6.82 6.97 16.09
C PHE A 186 -7.14 7.46 14.68
N TYR A 187 -8.00 6.78 13.95
CA TYR A 187 -8.29 7.14 12.56
C TYR A 187 -8.93 8.51 12.40
N GLN A 188 -9.82 8.90 13.31
CA GLN A 188 -10.46 10.25 13.27
C GLN A 188 -9.45 11.36 13.56
N LYS A 189 -8.62 11.20 14.60
CA LYS A 189 -7.68 12.24 15.04
C LYS A 189 -6.40 12.30 14.23
N TRP A 190 -5.93 11.14 13.76
CA TRP A 190 -4.62 10.99 13.11
C TRP A 190 -4.69 10.97 11.59
N CYS A 191 -5.67 10.28 11.04
CA CYS A 191 -5.84 10.12 9.59
C CYS A 191 -6.96 10.97 8.99
N GLY A 192 -7.80 11.57 9.83
CA GLY A 192 -8.91 12.44 9.42
C GLY A 192 -10.10 11.68 8.81
N ILE A 193 -10.25 10.38 9.07
CA ILE A 193 -11.30 9.55 8.47
C ILE A 193 -12.21 8.89 9.52
N LYS A 194 -13.40 8.50 9.05
CA LYS A 194 -14.33 7.57 9.71
C LYS A 194 -14.42 6.27 8.89
N ASN A 195 -15.11 5.27 9.43
CA ASN A 195 -15.35 3.98 8.74
C ASN A 195 -14.06 3.26 8.30
N TRP A 196 -13.01 3.35 9.12
CA TRP A 196 -11.72 2.74 8.87
C TRP A 196 -11.77 1.23 8.67
N GLN A 197 -12.81 0.55 9.18
CA GLN A 197 -13.02 -0.88 8.99
C GLN A 197 -13.11 -1.27 7.50
N SER A 198 -13.47 -0.32 6.62
CA SER A 198 -13.44 -0.55 5.17
C SER A 198 -12.05 -0.89 4.64
N ILE A 199 -10.98 -0.43 5.31
CA ILE A 199 -9.59 -0.77 5.00
C ILE A 199 -9.37 -2.28 5.19
N LEU A 200 -9.84 -2.81 6.30
CA LEU A 200 -9.75 -4.25 6.61
C LEU A 200 -10.51 -5.08 5.59
N LEU A 201 -11.74 -4.65 5.26
CA LEU A 201 -12.59 -5.33 4.27
C LEU A 201 -11.97 -5.31 2.87
N SER A 202 -11.27 -4.23 2.49
CA SER A 202 -10.57 -4.16 1.21
C SER A 202 -9.41 -5.16 1.13
N ALA A 203 -8.62 -5.31 2.21
CA ALA A 203 -7.56 -6.29 2.30
C ALA A 203 -8.09 -7.73 2.24
N GLU A 204 -9.18 -8.02 2.97
CA GLU A 204 -9.84 -9.32 2.91
C GLU A 204 -10.38 -9.62 1.51
N ARG A 205 -10.98 -8.65 0.83
CA ARG A 205 -11.47 -8.80 -0.55
C ARG A 205 -10.34 -9.02 -1.54
N ALA A 206 -9.25 -8.25 -1.42
CA ALA A 206 -8.05 -8.43 -2.25
C ALA A 206 -7.49 -9.85 -2.16
N LEU A 207 -7.39 -10.40 -0.93
CA LEU A 207 -6.91 -11.76 -0.72
C LEU A 207 -7.91 -12.82 -1.17
N LYS A 208 -9.15 -12.76 -0.65
CA LYS A 208 -10.11 -13.88 -0.76
C LYS A 208 -10.84 -13.92 -2.10
N HIS A 209 -11.17 -12.76 -2.65
CA HIS A 209 -11.94 -12.66 -3.89
C HIS A 209 -11.02 -12.60 -5.11
N TRP A 210 -9.95 -11.81 -5.03
CA TRP A 210 -9.03 -11.59 -6.16
C TRP A 210 -7.76 -12.44 -6.10
N GLY A 211 -7.50 -13.15 -5.00
CA GLY A 211 -6.31 -13.98 -4.85
C GLY A 211 -4.99 -13.20 -4.88
N MET A 212 -5.03 -11.89 -4.59
CA MET A 212 -3.83 -11.06 -4.53
C MET A 212 -2.91 -11.51 -3.39
N HIS A 213 -1.61 -11.29 -3.53
CA HIS A 213 -0.71 -11.34 -2.39
C HIS A 213 -0.96 -10.13 -1.49
N VAL A 214 -1.08 -10.36 -0.18
CA VAL A 214 -1.37 -9.29 0.79
C VAL A 214 -0.27 -9.22 1.83
N GLU A 215 0.27 -8.02 2.07
CA GLU A 215 1.15 -7.72 3.21
C GLU A 215 0.63 -6.48 3.96
N ILE A 216 0.68 -6.55 5.28
CA ILE A 216 0.15 -5.49 6.17
C ILE A 216 1.29 -4.68 6.75
N ILE A 217 1.14 -3.36 6.75
CA ILE A 217 2.11 -2.44 7.33
C ILE A 217 1.45 -1.59 8.42
N THR A 218 2.14 -1.46 9.54
CA THR A 218 1.77 -0.54 10.62
C THR A 218 2.98 0.32 10.98
N ASN A 219 2.91 1.61 10.65
CA ASN A 219 3.88 2.59 11.17
C ASN A 219 3.50 2.89 12.62
N ILE A 220 4.37 2.50 13.56
CA ILE A 220 4.07 2.64 14.99
C ILE A 220 4.51 4.01 15.47
N VAL A 221 3.53 4.82 15.90
CA VAL A 221 3.74 6.19 16.39
C VAL A 221 3.58 6.24 17.91
N PRO A 222 4.62 6.62 18.65
CA PRO A 222 4.60 6.64 20.12
C PRO A 222 3.43 7.45 20.69
N GLY A 223 2.68 6.85 21.62
CA GLY A 223 1.52 7.46 22.28
C GLY A 223 0.25 7.56 21.42
N MET A 224 0.24 7.01 20.19
CA MET A 224 -0.89 7.11 19.27
C MET A 224 -1.52 5.76 18.92
N ASN A 225 -0.72 4.80 18.47
CA ASN A 225 -1.15 3.46 18.06
C ASN A 225 -0.23 2.35 18.59
N ASP A 226 0.62 2.68 19.55
CA ASP A 226 1.62 1.77 20.13
C ASP A 226 1.14 1.02 21.38
N ASP A 227 -0.10 1.20 21.81
CA ASP A 227 -0.67 0.45 22.92
C ASP A 227 -0.99 -1.01 22.53
N ASP A 228 -0.94 -1.89 23.53
CA ASP A 228 -1.10 -3.32 23.34
C ASP A 228 -2.46 -3.72 22.75
N ALA A 229 -3.52 -2.95 23.05
CA ALA A 229 -4.87 -3.24 22.55
C ALA A 229 -4.96 -3.05 21.04
N GLN A 230 -4.38 -1.96 20.51
CA GLN A 230 -4.36 -1.72 19.07
C GLN A 230 -3.45 -2.73 18.35
N LEU A 231 -2.23 -2.97 18.86
CA LEU A 231 -1.30 -3.93 18.25
C LEU A 231 -1.88 -5.35 18.24
N LYS A 232 -2.48 -5.79 19.34
CA LYS A 232 -3.15 -7.10 19.46
C LYS A 232 -4.37 -7.17 18.53
N GLY A 233 -5.15 -6.09 18.42
CA GLY A 233 -6.29 -6.01 17.52
C GLY A 233 -5.87 -6.23 16.06
N ILE A 234 -4.79 -5.57 15.60
CA ILE A 234 -4.23 -5.76 14.26
C ILE A 234 -3.76 -7.22 14.07
N ALA A 235 -2.94 -7.73 15.00
CA ALA A 235 -2.38 -9.08 14.90
C ALA A 235 -3.45 -10.18 14.87
N CYS A 236 -4.46 -10.09 15.74
CA CYS A 236 -5.59 -11.02 15.74
C CYS A 236 -6.40 -10.96 14.46
N TRP A 237 -6.71 -9.76 13.97
CA TRP A 237 -7.41 -9.59 12.70
C TRP A 237 -6.62 -10.20 11.52
N ILE A 238 -5.31 -9.95 11.42
CA ILE A 238 -4.47 -10.58 10.38
C ILE A 238 -4.60 -12.10 10.46
N LYS A 239 -4.37 -12.68 11.66
CA LYS A 239 -4.44 -14.13 11.88
C LYS A 239 -5.80 -14.72 11.47
N GLU A 240 -6.90 -14.11 11.92
CA GLU A 240 -8.25 -14.63 11.74
C GLU A 240 -8.80 -14.44 10.32
N LYS A 241 -8.48 -13.32 9.67
CA LYS A 241 -9.09 -12.93 8.40
C LYS A 241 -8.20 -13.16 7.18
N LEU A 242 -6.88 -13.01 7.33
CA LEU A 242 -5.93 -13.15 6.24
C LEU A 242 -5.07 -14.42 6.36
N GLY A 243 -4.91 -14.96 7.57
CA GLY A 243 -4.16 -16.19 7.84
C GLY A 243 -2.79 -15.94 8.46
N GLU A 244 -2.27 -16.98 9.15
CA GLU A 244 -1.03 -16.90 9.93
C GLU A 244 0.25 -16.64 9.12
N LEU A 245 0.21 -16.91 7.80
CA LEU A 245 1.34 -16.73 6.89
C LEU A 245 1.35 -15.34 6.24
N THR A 246 0.36 -14.47 6.54
CA THR A 246 0.34 -13.09 6.01
C THR A 246 1.39 -12.26 6.73
N PRO A 247 2.35 -11.64 6.01
CA PRO A 247 3.37 -10.82 6.62
C PRO A 247 2.81 -9.56 7.26
N TRP A 248 3.30 -9.25 8.47
CA TRP A 248 3.04 -8.00 9.15
C TRP A 248 4.34 -7.22 9.34
N HIS A 249 4.40 -6.01 8.79
CA HIS A 249 5.53 -5.10 8.93
C HIS A 249 5.21 -4.05 10.00
N VAL A 250 5.96 -4.05 11.09
CA VAL A 250 5.92 -3.02 12.12
C VAL A 250 7.08 -2.06 11.87
N THR A 251 6.76 -0.83 11.44
CA THR A 251 7.78 0.09 11.00
C THR A 251 8.02 1.21 12.01
N ARG A 252 9.29 1.60 12.14
CA ARG A 252 9.70 2.72 12.99
C ARG A 252 9.18 4.03 12.41
N PHE A 253 8.42 4.78 13.21
CA PHE A 253 8.11 6.16 12.91
C PHE A 253 9.36 7.03 13.03
N HIS A 254 9.56 7.89 12.06
CA HIS A 254 10.51 8.99 12.10
C HIS A 254 9.74 10.31 12.01
N PRO A 255 10.02 11.30 12.88
CA PRO A 255 9.33 12.58 12.84
C PRO A 255 9.56 13.28 11.49
N CYS A 256 8.49 13.90 10.99
CA CYS A 256 8.55 14.86 9.89
C CYS A 256 8.29 16.28 10.41
N ASP A 257 8.46 17.30 9.57
CA ASP A 257 8.38 18.72 9.98
C ASP A 257 7.14 19.07 10.82
N GLN A 258 5.99 18.50 10.50
CA GLN A 258 4.73 18.73 11.24
C GLN A 258 4.67 17.99 12.58
N MET A 259 5.58 17.03 12.82
CA MET A 259 5.58 16.13 13.98
C MET A 259 6.92 16.10 14.72
N SER A 260 7.69 17.17 14.63
CA SER A 260 9.02 17.30 15.25
C SER A 260 9.04 17.13 16.77
N GLY A 261 7.87 17.27 17.43
CA GLY A 261 7.73 17.06 18.88
C GLY A 261 7.57 15.60 19.32
N ILE A 262 7.46 14.62 18.39
CA ILE A 262 7.36 13.21 18.72
C ILE A 262 8.71 12.54 18.44
N THR A 263 9.23 11.79 19.41
CA THR A 263 10.47 11.02 19.23
C THR A 263 10.27 9.84 18.27
N PRO A 264 11.30 9.39 17.54
CA PRO A 264 11.26 8.14 16.78
C PRO A 264 10.83 6.97 17.68
N THR A 265 10.12 6.01 17.12
CA THR A 265 9.67 4.82 17.87
C THR A 265 10.87 4.11 18.50
N PRO A 266 10.88 3.85 19.81
CA PRO A 266 11.91 3.04 20.46
C PRO A 266 11.94 1.62 19.87
N LEU A 267 13.12 1.00 19.80
CA LEU A 267 13.26 -0.38 19.30
C LEU A 267 12.47 -1.37 20.16
N GLU A 268 12.47 -1.18 21.48
CA GLU A 268 11.71 -2.02 22.43
C GLU A 268 10.20 -2.04 22.14
N THR A 269 9.65 -0.91 21.62
CA THR A 269 8.24 -0.83 21.20
C THR A 269 7.98 -1.69 19.96
N LEU A 270 8.92 -1.70 19.01
CA LEU A 270 8.82 -2.55 17.81
C LEU A 270 8.98 -4.03 18.17
N GLU A 271 9.94 -4.37 19.05
CA GLU A 271 10.11 -5.73 19.56
C GLU A 271 8.90 -6.22 20.35
N ARG A 272 8.26 -5.32 21.10
CA ARG A 272 6.99 -5.61 21.78
C ARG A 272 5.89 -5.94 20.77
N ALA A 273 5.77 -5.20 19.68
CA ALA A 273 4.83 -5.49 18.60
C ALA A 273 5.11 -6.87 17.96
N VAL A 274 6.38 -7.22 17.75
CA VAL A 274 6.79 -8.55 17.26
C VAL A 274 6.33 -9.65 18.23
N ARG A 275 6.54 -9.48 19.55
CA ARG A 275 6.07 -10.46 20.55
C ARG A 275 4.55 -10.62 20.52
N ILE A 276 3.80 -9.51 20.51
CA ILE A 276 2.34 -9.51 20.44
C ILE A 276 1.84 -10.27 19.19
N GLY A 277 2.45 -10.00 18.03
CA GLY A 277 2.09 -10.67 16.79
C GLY A 277 2.42 -12.17 16.82
N SER A 278 3.56 -12.55 17.39
CA SER A 278 3.96 -13.95 17.55
C SER A 278 3.03 -14.70 18.52
N GLU A 279 2.64 -14.07 19.62
CA GLU A 279 1.67 -14.61 20.59
C GLU A 279 0.27 -14.76 19.98
N ALA A 280 -0.14 -13.86 19.07
CA ALA A 280 -1.36 -14.01 18.28
C ALA A 280 -1.28 -15.14 17.25
N GLY A 281 -0.08 -15.67 16.98
CA GLY A 281 0.17 -16.81 16.10
C GLY A 281 0.55 -16.44 14.67
N LEU A 282 1.00 -15.21 14.41
CA LEU A 282 1.58 -14.83 13.12
C LEU A 282 2.97 -15.45 12.96
N ARG A 283 3.29 -15.90 11.73
CA ARG A 283 4.57 -16.55 11.41
C ARG A 283 5.63 -15.59 10.89
N PHE A 284 5.21 -14.48 10.29
CA PHE A 284 6.12 -13.53 9.63
C PHE A 284 5.81 -12.11 10.10
N ILE A 285 6.73 -11.58 10.93
CA ILE A 285 6.64 -10.21 11.45
C ILE A 285 7.99 -9.55 11.23
N TYR A 286 7.98 -8.44 10.51
CA TYR A 286 9.18 -7.72 10.12
C TYR A 286 9.27 -6.38 10.82
N ILE A 287 10.47 -5.97 11.23
CA ILE A 287 10.74 -4.61 11.70
C ILE A 287 11.32 -3.82 10.54
N GLY A 288 10.65 -2.73 10.15
CA GLY A 288 11.10 -1.83 9.10
C GLY A 288 11.60 -0.49 9.64
N ASN A 289 12.34 0.25 8.81
CA ASN A 289 12.94 1.55 9.13
C ASN A 289 13.96 1.51 10.29
N VAL A 290 14.60 0.35 10.52
CA VAL A 290 15.69 0.14 11.50
C VAL A 290 16.84 -0.52 10.76
N ALA A 291 17.90 0.23 10.50
CA ALA A 291 19.05 -0.28 9.76
C ALA A 291 19.74 -1.44 10.51
N GLY A 292 20.02 -2.53 9.81
CA GLY A 292 20.74 -3.69 10.34
C GLY A 292 19.94 -4.55 11.33
N SER A 293 18.63 -4.48 11.30
CA SER A 293 17.78 -5.35 12.10
C SER A 293 17.73 -6.77 11.53
N ASP A 294 17.98 -7.77 12.35
CA ASP A 294 17.80 -9.19 11.97
C ASP A 294 16.33 -9.52 11.61
N HIS A 295 15.39 -8.70 12.05
CA HIS A 295 13.96 -8.82 11.71
C HIS A 295 13.61 -8.36 10.29
N GLU A 296 14.58 -7.97 9.46
CA GLU A 296 14.39 -7.78 8.01
C GLU A 296 14.49 -9.12 7.24
N ASN A 297 15.18 -10.12 7.83
CA ASN A 297 15.40 -11.41 7.21
C ASN A 297 14.18 -12.33 7.31
N THR A 298 14.01 -13.22 6.32
CA THR A 298 12.98 -14.26 6.36
C THR A 298 13.59 -15.59 6.78
N TYR A 299 13.10 -16.14 7.88
CA TYR A 299 13.45 -17.47 8.36
C TYR A 299 12.26 -18.42 8.21
N CYS A 300 12.54 -19.68 7.95
CA CYS A 300 11.52 -20.72 7.93
C CYS A 300 10.96 -20.91 9.36
N TYR A 301 9.67 -20.69 9.53
CA TYR A 301 9.00 -20.81 10.84
C TYR A 301 8.98 -22.26 11.40
N ASN A 302 9.22 -23.27 10.53
CA ASN A 302 9.22 -24.67 10.94
C ASN A 302 10.63 -25.19 11.29
N CYS A 303 11.64 -24.92 10.45
CA CYS A 303 13.01 -25.45 10.68
C CYS A 303 14.03 -24.39 11.12
N GLY A 304 13.63 -23.13 11.25
CA GLY A 304 14.48 -22.03 11.68
C GLY A 304 15.56 -21.58 10.69
N ARG A 305 15.69 -22.25 9.52
CA ARG A 305 16.73 -21.92 8.55
C ARG A 305 16.41 -20.63 7.82
N TRP A 306 17.44 -19.90 7.52
CA TRP A 306 17.44 -18.70 6.70
C TRP A 306 16.94 -19.00 5.27
N ILE A 307 16.05 -18.17 4.76
CA ILE A 307 15.43 -18.29 3.43
C ILE A 307 15.72 -17.07 2.57
N VAL A 308 15.52 -15.86 3.10
CA VAL A 308 15.83 -14.61 2.41
C VAL A 308 16.54 -13.69 3.37
N SER A 309 17.75 -13.25 3.01
CA SER A 309 18.52 -12.25 3.74
C SER A 309 18.35 -10.89 3.10
N ARG A 310 18.30 -9.86 3.95
CA ARG A 310 18.21 -8.48 3.51
C ARG A 310 19.19 -7.62 4.29
N GLN A 311 19.95 -6.82 3.56
CA GLN A 311 20.82 -5.78 4.12
C GLN A 311 20.49 -4.46 3.43
N GLY A 312 19.63 -3.66 4.06
CA GLY A 312 18.98 -2.54 3.40
C GLY A 312 18.11 -3.05 2.24
N TYR A 313 18.46 -2.67 1.02
CA TYR A 313 17.72 -3.11 -0.18
C TYR A 313 18.44 -4.20 -0.99
N CYS A 314 19.55 -4.71 -0.51
CA CYS A 314 20.21 -5.88 -1.12
C CYS A 314 19.56 -7.15 -0.58
N THR A 315 19.06 -7.97 -1.49
CA THR A 315 18.34 -9.21 -1.17
C THR A 315 19.11 -10.40 -1.68
N GLU A 316 19.35 -11.39 -0.82
CA GLU A 316 19.90 -12.69 -1.18
C GLU A 316 18.87 -13.78 -0.88
N ILE A 317 18.64 -14.67 -1.85
CA ILE A 317 17.66 -15.75 -1.74
C ILE A 317 18.42 -17.06 -1.52
N GLY A 318 18.10 -17.73 -0.40
CA GLY A 318 18.61 -19.06 -0.06
C GLY A 318 17.82 -20.18 -0.76
N LYS A 319 17.65 -21.31 -0.08
CA LYS A 319 16.88 -22.43 -0.63
C LYS A 319 15.38 -22.18 -0.53
N LEU A 320 14.85 -21.50 -1.53
CA LEU A 320 13.43 -21.23 -1.74
C LEU A 320 12.98 -21.92 -3.04
N ILE A 321 11.97 -22.80 -2.97
CA ILE A 321 11.46 -23.56 -4.12
C ILE A 321 9.95 -23.34 -4.21
N ASP A 322 9.49 -22.64 -5.23
CA ASP A 322 8.07 -22.37 -5.49
C ASP A 322 7.30 -21.88 -4.24
N GLY A 323 7.90 -20.94 -3.48
CA GLY A 323 7.31 -20.39 -2.27
C GLY A 323 7.43 -21.28 -1.02
N HIS A 324 8.13 -22.42 -1.12
CA HIS A 324 8.34 -23.37 -0.03
C HIS A 324 9.78 -23.37 0.46
N CYS A 325 9.98 -23.71 1.72
CA CYS A 325 11.30 -23.92 2.29
C CYS A 325 12.00 -25.09 1.60
N GLY A 326 13.09 -24.87 0.89
CA GLY A 326 13.86 -25.92 0.22
C GLY A 326 14.60 -26.88 1.16
N TYR A 327 14.51 -26.69 2.48
CA TYR A 327 15.08 -27.59 3.48
C TYR A 327 14.05 -28.54 4.10
N CYS A 328 12.84 -28.08 4.37
CA CYS A 328 11.80 -28.88 5.04
C CYS A 328 10.47 -28.93 4.31
N GLY A 329 10.33 -28.25 3.16
CA GLY A 329 9.16 -28.32 2.29
C GLY A 329 7.94 -27.51 2.75
N VAL A 330 7.99 -26.83 3.90
CA VAL A 330 6.82 -26.09 4.39
C VAL A 330 6.54 -24.85 3.53
N ASN A 331 5.26 -24.56 3.30
CA ASN A 331 4.83 -23.36 2.60
C ASN A 331 5.19 -22.09 3.40
N LEU A 332 5.82 -21.11 2.76
CA LEU A 332 6.25 -19.84 3.35
C LEU A 332 5.39 -18.67 2.88
N ASN A 333 4.39 -18.91 2.03
CA ASN A 333 3.58 -17.87 1.39
C ASN A 333 4.43 -16.83 0.62
N ILE A 334 5.55 -17.26 0.04
CA ILE A 334 6.39 -16.39 -0.79
C ILE A 334 6.05 -16.62 -2.25
N ARG A 335 5.70 -15.54 -2.97
CA ARG A 335 5.53 -15.59 -4.42
C ARG A 335 6.86 -15.39 -5.12
N THR A 336 7.18 -16.29 -6.03
CA THR A 336 8.38 -16.25 -6.87
C THR A 336 7.99 -16.35 -8.35
N LYS A 337 8.88 -15.98 -9.25
CA LYS A 337 8.71 -16.31 -10.68
C LYS A 337 8.65 -17.83 -10.83
N LYS A 338 7.75 -18.33 -11.68
CA LYS A 338 7.74 -19.75 -12.06
C LYS A 338 9.10 -20.11 -12.66
N GLY A 339 9.78 -21.08 -12.04
CA GLY A 339 11.07 -21.57 -12.51
C GLY A 339 12.30 -20.83 -12.00
N SER A 340 12.19 -19.93 -11.02
CA SER A 340 13.36 -19.45 -10.26
C SER A 340 13.76 -20.53 -9.25
N VAL A 341 14.88 -21.19 -9.53
CA VAL A 341 15.59 -22.13 -8.63
C VAL A 341 16.70 -21.37 -7.95
#